data_780f08beebe0a221ef4544e817fce398
#
_entry.id   780f08beebe0a221ef4544e817fce398
#
_cell.length_a   1.000
_cell.length_b   1.000
_cell.length_c   1.000
_cell.angle_alpha   90.00
_cell.angle_beta   90.00
_cell.angle_gamma   90.00
#
_symmetry.space_group_name_H-M   'P 1'
#
loop_
_entity.id
_entity.type
_entity.pdbx_description
1 polymer ?
#
loop_
_entity_poly.entity_id
_entity_poly.type
_entity_poly.pdbx_seq_one_letter_code
_entity_poly.pdbx_strand_id
1 'polypeptide(L)'
;MTKSALQIARAAYLPKVPAALKGAVKAVDGEYTESVADQEDIKKLFPNTYGMPVVTFEKSNEKKELPAMNVGVILSGGQAPGGHNVIAGLFDGIKANNAASRLYGFILGPGGLIDHKYMELTADIIDEYRNTGGFDMIGSGRTKLETKEQFDKGLEILKKLDIKALVIIGGDDSNTNACVLAEYYKAINAGVQVIGCPKTIDGDLKNEQIETSFGFDTACKVYSEVIGNIQRDCNSAQKYWHFIKLMGRSASHIALECALQTQPNICIISEEVEEKNMSLDDIVTYIAGIVAKRAEAGNNFGTVLIPEGLIEFVPAMKRLIAELNDFLAKHDAEFKMIKKSEQRAYIISKLTKENSDLYASLPEGVARQLSLDRDPHGNVQVSLIETEKLLSEMVGKKLAEWKAEGKYVGKFAAQHHFFGYEGRCAAPSNYDADYCYSLGYTASCLIAAGKTGYMSSVRNTTAPADQWIAGGIPVTMMMNMEKRHGEMKPVIQKALVKLDGAPFKKFAANRDEWAMTTSYVYPGPIQYFGPTEVCDEPTKTLQLEQAK
;
A
#
# COMPACT_ATOMS: atom_id res chain seq x y z
N MET A 1 -25.93 8.01 8.01
CA MET A 1 -25.87 7.86 6.53
C MET A 1 -27.03 7.01 6.03
N THR A 2 -27.60 7.32 4.85
CA THR A 2 -28.57 6.42 4.20
C THR A 2 -27.83 5.24 3.60
N LYS A 3 -28.08 4.03 4.08
CA LYS A 3 -27.42 2.80 3.63
C LYS A 3 -28.25 2.09 2.56
N SER A 4 -27.59 1.58 1.52
CA SER A 4 -28.22 0.68 0.54
C SER A 4 -28.55 -0.68 1.19
N ALA A 5 -29.43 -1.45 0.55
CA ALA A 5 -29.75 -2.81 1.02
C ALA A 5 -28.51 -3.73 1.12
N LEU A 6 -27.56 -3.59 0.18
CA LEU A 6 -26.31 -4.35 0.22
C LEU A 6 -25.40 -3.91 1.38
N GLN A 7 -25.31 -2.60 1.67
CA GLN A 7 -24.53 -2.11 2.80
C GLN A 7 -25.13 -2.58 4.15
N ILE A 8 -26.48 -2.63 4.25
CA ILE A 8 -27.16 -3.17 5.44
C ILE A 8 -26.82 -4.67 5.60
N ALA A 9 -26.93 -5.45 4.54
CA ALA A 9 -26.59 -6.87 4.56
C ALA A 9 -25.10 -7.08 4.87
N ARG A 10 -24.22 -6.27 4.29
CA ARG A 10 -22.77 -6.33 4.52
C ARG A 10 -22.40 -5.96 5.96
N ALA A 11 -23.08 -4.98 6.56
CA ALA A 11 -22.88 -4.59 7.96
C ALA A 11 -23.16 -5.73 8.95
N ALA A 12 -24.01 -6.68 8.58
CA ALA A 12 -24.32 -7.86 9.40
C ALA A 12 -23.23 -8.95 9.36
N TYR A 13 -22.25 -8.85 8.46
CA TYR A 13 -21.14 -9.79 8.41
C TYR A 13 -20.30 -9.69 9.68
N LEU A 14 -20.12 -10.81 10.36
CA LEU A 14 -19.28 -10.93 11.56
C LEU A 14 -17.89 -11.43 11.14
N PRO A 15 -16.84 -10.61 11.28
CA PRO A 15 -15.49 -11.02 10.93
C PRO A 15 -15.05 -12.25 11.72
N LYS A 16 -14.44 -13.20 11.03
CA LYS A 16 -13.82 -14.38 11.63
C LYS A 16 -12.49 -13.98 12.28
N VAL A 17 -12.12 -14.62 13.36
CA VAL A 17 -10.88 -14.32 14.10
C VAL A 17 -10.11 -15.58 14.45
N PRO A 18 -8.78 -15.48 14.67
CA PRO A 18 -7.97 -16.55 15.22
C PRO A 18 -8.61 -17.18 16.48
N ALA A 19 -8.61 -18.50 16.55
CA ALA A 19 -9.20 -19.22 17.71
C ALA A 19 -8.57 -18.80 19.05
N ALA A 20 -7.29 -18.41 19.03
CA ALA A 20 -6.59 -17.93 20.22
C ALA A 20 -7.20 -16.63 20.80
N LEU A 21 -7.84 -15.79 19.95
CA LEU A 21 -8.46 -14.53 20.37
C LEU A 21 -9.88 -14.70 20.93
N LYS A 22 -10.45 -15.90 20.82
CA LYS A 22 -11.80 -16.19 21.34
C LYS A 22 -11.73 -16.54 22.84
N GLY A 23 -11.61 -15.54 23.69
CA GLY A 23 -11.58 -15.70 25.15
C GLY A 23 -10.34 -15.11 25.81
N ALA A 24 -9.90 -15.70 26.92
CA ALA A 24 -8.69 -15.23 27.58
C ALA A 24 -7.43 -15.59 26.78
N VAL A 25 -6.54 -14.63 26.66
CA VAL A 25 -5.27 -14.80 25.93
C VAL A 25 -4.06 -14.57 26.83
N LYS A 26 -2.95 -15.23 26.53
CA LYS A 26 -1.62 -14.95 27.10
C LYS A 26 -0.66 -14.58 25.98
N ALA A 27 0.20 -13.60 26.24
CA ALA A 27 1.32 -13.28 25.37
C ALA A 27 2.48 -14.26 25.65
N VAL A 28 3.08 -14.77 24.58
CA VAL A 28 4.26 -15.63 24.62
C VAL A 28 5.35 -14.93 23.83
N ASP A 29 6.44 -14.58 24.50
CA ASP A 29 7.60 -13.99 23.87
C ASP A 29 8.37 -15.08 23.11
N GLY A 30 8.70 -14.81 21.85
CA GLY A 30 9.47 -15.67 20.96
C GLY A 30 10.92 -15.21 20.85
N GLU A 31 11.48 -15.30 19.65
CA GLU A 31 12.86 -14.93 19.39
C GLU A 31 13.06 -13.40 19.47
N TYR A 32 14.22 -12.99 19.97
CA TYR A 32 14.65 -11.59 19.94
C TYR A 32 15.00 -11.19 18.51
N THR A 33 14.73 -9.94 18.18
CA THR A 33 14.82 -9.45 16.79
C THR A 33 16.00 -8.50 16.59
N GLU A 34 16.46 -8.43 15.35
CA GLU A 34 17.38 -7.40 14.87
C GLU A 34 16.74 -6.65 13.69
N SER A 35 17.24 -5.46 13.37
CA SER A 35 16.80 -4.73 12.17
C SER A 35 17.29 -5.42 10.88
N VAL A 36 16.62 -5.14 9.77
CA VAL A 36 16.95 -5.75 8.46
C VAL A 36 18.39 -5.42 8.05
N ALA A 37 18.82 -4.18 8.29
CA ALA A 37 20.17 -3.71 8.05
C ALA A 37 20.53 -2.59 9.06
N ASP A 38 21.75 -2.07 9.02
CA ASP A 38 22.23 -0.92 9.81
C ASP A 38 21.97 -1.08 11.31
N GLN A 39 22.16 -2.29 11.87
CA GLN A 39 21.77 -2.68 13.22
C GLN A 39 22.31 -1.71 14.29
N GLU A 40 23.58 -1.31 14.19
CA GLU A 40 24.20 -0.40 15.17
C GLU A 40 23.58 0.99 15.15
N ASP A 41 23.22 1.51 13.97
CA ASP A 41 22.62 2.84 13.84
C ASP A 41 21.17 2.82 14.30
N ILE A 42 20.40 1.79 13.93
CA ILE A 42 19.02 1.61 14.41
C ILE A 42 19.01 1.44 15.93
N LYS A 43 19.91 0.63 16.50
CA LYS A 43 20.02 0.45 17.96
C LYS A 43 20.34 1.75 18.72
N LYS A 44 21.20 2.60 18.15
CA LYS A 44 21.48 3.94 18.73
C LYS A 44 20.27 4.86 18.73
N LEU A 45 19.45 4.79 17.65
CA LEU A 45 18.24 5.62 17.52
C LEU A 45 17.09 5.11 18.38
N PHE A 46 17.02 3.80 18.63
CA PHE A 46 15.93 3.14 19.34
C PHE A 46 16.41 2.30 20.55
N PRO A 47 17.17 2.87 21.49
CA PRO A 47 17.79 2.11 22.59
C PRO A 47 16.78 1.44 23.52
N ASN A 48 15.53 1.91 23.57
CA ASN A 48 14.48 1.36 24.43
C ASN A 48 13.55 0.38 23.72
N THR A 49 13.51 0.39 22.38
CA THR A 49 12.57 -0.43 21.58
C THR A 49 13.26 -1.36 20.58
N TYR A 50 14.59 -1.31 20.47
CA TYR A 50 15.38 -2.24 19.66
C TYR A 50 15.56 -3.59 20.35
N GLY A 51 15.59 -4.67 19.55
CA GLY A 51 15.95 -5.99 20.01
C GLY A 51 14.88 -6.70 20.86
N MET A 52 13.65 -6.19 20.88
CA MET A 52 12.55 -6.83 21.59
C MET A 52 12.14 -8.15 20.88
N PRO A 53 11.53 -9.13 21.60
CA PRO A 53 11.12 -10.40 21.00
C PRO A 53 9.85 -10.26 20.15
N VAL A 54 9.68 -11.16 19.18
CA VAL A 54 8.39 -11.41 18.55
C VAL A 54 7.41 -11.93 19.61
N VAL A 55 6.15 -11.54 19.51
CA VAL A 55 5.09 -11.98 20.43
C VAL A 55 4.05 -12.80 19.68
N THR A 56 3.63 -13.91 20.27
CA THR A 56 2.48 -14.71 19.81
C THR A 56 1.43 -14.76 20.90
N PHE A 57 0.16 -14.69 20.52
CA PHE A 57 -0.95 -14.86 21.45
C PHE A 57 -1.48 -16.27 21.42
N GLU A 58 -1.55 -16.88 22.60
CA GLU A 58 -2.10 -18.22 22.83
C GLU A 58 -3.34 -18.13 23.72
N LYS A 59 -4.21 -19.12 23.59
CA LYS A 59 -5.36 -19.25 24.49
C LYS A 59 -4.90 -19.45 25.93
N SER A 60 -5.51 -18.73 26.86
CA SER A 60 -5.30 -18.90 28.30
C SER A 60 -6.52 -19.53 28.96
N ASN A 61 -6.28 -20.31 29.99
CA ASN A 61 -7.35 -20.81 30.86
C ASN A 61 -7.67 -19.83 32.00
N GLU A 62 -6.81 -18.83 32.21
CA GLU A 62 -6.99 -17.82 33.26
C GLU A 62 -7.41 -16.49 32.62
N LYS A 63 -8.59 -15.99 32.99
CA LYS A 63 -9.02 -14.65 32.63
C LYS A 63 -8.46 -13.67 33.66
N LYS A 64 -7.53 -12.81 33.24
CA LYS A 64 -7.04 -11.70 34.06
C LYS A 64 -8.07 -10.57 34.05
N GLU A 65 -8.40 -10.04 35.22
CA GLU A 65 -9.11 -8.77 35.30
C GLU A 65 -8.15 -7.63 34.94
N LEU A 66 -8.49 -6.90 33.90
CA LEU A 66 -7.71 -5.75 33.46
C LEU A 66 -8.44 -4.45 33.86
N PRO A 67 -7.72 -3.40 34.27
CA PRO A 67 -8.33 -2.12 34.54
C PRO A 67 -8.94 -1.53 33.27
N ALA A 68 -9.95 -0.66 33.45
CA ALA A 68 -10.46 0.14 32.36
C ALA A 68 -9.36 1.02 31.79
N MET A 69 -9.31 1.15 30.47
CA MET A 69 -8.25 1.88 29.78
C MET A 69 -8.84 2.77 28.68
N ASN A 70 -8.38 4.01 28.63
CA ASN A 70 -8.64 4.88 27.49
C ASN A 70 -7.55 4.67 26.43
N VAL A 71 -7.97 4.45 25.20
CA VAL A 71 -7.09 4.20 24.05
C VAL A 71 -7.36 5.24 22.98
N GLY A 72 -6.31 5.74 22.34
CA GLY A 72 -6.40 6.61 21.17
C GLY A 72 -6.16 5.83 19.87
N VAL A 73 -6.79 6.23 18.76
CA VAL A 73 -6.56 5.65 17.45
C VAL A 73 -6.42 6.73 16.38
N ILE A 74 -5.50 6.52 15.47
CA ILE A 74 -5.19 7.41 14.34
C ILE A 74 -5.22 6.60 13.04
N LEU A 75 -5.92 7.11 12.02
CA LEU A 75 -5.78 6.67 10.63
C LEU A 75 -4.76 7.56 9.93
N SER A 76 -3.65 7.00 9.46
CA SER A 76 -2.53 7.75 8.90
C SER A 76 -2.24 7.36 7.45
N GLY A 77 -2.01 8.39 6.62
CA GLY A 77 -1.66 8.22 5.21
C GLY A 77 -2.85 8.03 4.30
N GLY A 78 -2.62 7.41 3.14
CA GLY A 78 -3.69 7.12 2.17
C GLY A 78 -4.64 6.05 2.68
N GLN A 79 -5.87 6.06 2.18
CA GLN A 79 -6.91 5.11 2.55
C GLN A 79 -6.60 3.69 2.05
N ALA A 80 -7.19 2.70 2.72
CA ALA A 80 -7.17 1.30 2.31
C ALA A 80 -8.45 0.61 2.82
N PRO A 81 -9.01 -0.37 2.09
CA PRO A 81 -10.16 -1.13 2.54
C PRO A 81 -9.90 -1.82 3.87
N GLY A 82 -10.82 -1.70 4.82
CA GLY A 82 -10.74 -2.40 6.10
C GLY A 82 -10.26 -1.56 7.29
N GLY A 83 -9.89 -0.27 7.10
CA GLY A 83 -9.47 0.59 8.22
C GLY A 83 -10.51 0.71 9.32
N HIS A 84 -11.79 0.80 8.99
CA HIS A 84 -12.88 0.81 9.95
C HIS A 84 -13.00 -0.52 10.71
N ASN A 85 -12.68 -1.66 10.07
CA ASN A 85 -12.66 -2.96 10.73
C ASN A 85 -11.49 -3.10 11.71
N VAL A 86 -10.33 -2.47 11.44
CA VAL A 86 -9.24 -2.40 12.44
C VAL A 86 -9.71 -1.65 13.69
N ILE A 87 -10.37 -0.50 13.50
CA ILE A 87 -10.94 0.28 14.61
C ILE A 87 -12.00 -0.54 15.35
N ALA A 88 -12.89 -1.23 14.64
CA ALA A 88 -13.92 -2.07 15.25
C ALA A 88 -13.31 -3.23 16.08
N GLY A 89 -12.30 -3.92 15.55
CA GLY A 89 -11.57 -4.97 16.26
C GLY A 89 -10.87 -4.45 17.52
N LEU A 90 -10.23 -3.27 17.43
CA LEU A 90 -9.62 -2.61 18.57
C LEU A 90 -10.68 -2.25 19.65
N PHE A 91 -11.80 -1.63 19.23
CA PHE A 91 -12.90 -1.28 20.12
C PHE A 91 -13.46 -2.50 20.86
N ASP A 92 -13.80 -3.55 20.10
CA ASP A 92 -14.37 -4.76 20.69
C ASP A 92 -13.34 -5.45 21.62
N GLY A 93 -12.05 -5.45 21.25
CA GLY A 93 -10.98 -6.01 22.08
C GLY A 93 -10.78 -5.28 23.41
N ILE A 94 -10.73 -3.95 23.42
CA ILE A 94 -10.60 -3.20 24.69
C ILE A 94 -11.87 -3.31 25.55
N LYS A 95 -13.05 -3.40 24.94
CA LYS A 95 -14.32 -3.65 25.65
C LYS A 95 -14.40 -5.06 26.22
N ALA A 96 -13.87 -6.07 25.52
CA ALA A 96 -13.77 -7.44 26.03
C ALA A 96 -12.82 -7.55 27.22
N ASN A 97 -11.76 -6.74 27.25
CA ASN A 97 -10.84 -6.64 28.38
C ASN A 97 -11.50 -5.95 29.58
N ASN A 98 -12.18 -4.83 29.37
CA ASN A 98 -12.97 -4.14 30.39
C ASN A 98 -14.03 -3.26 29.72
N ALA A 99 -15.30 -3.48 30.02
CA ALA A 99 -16.44 -2.78 29.42
C ALA A 99 -16.43 -1.24 29.64
N ALA A 100 -15.76 -0.77 30.68
CA ALA A 100 -15.61 0.66 30.97
C ALA A 100 -14.50 1.35 30.16
N SER A 101 -13.68 0.60 29.41
CA SER A 101 -12.65 1.17 28.53
C SER A 101 -13.27 2.05 27.44
N ARG A 102 -12.55 3.09 27.00
CA ARG A 102 -12.99 4.04 25.99
C ARG A 102 -12.02 4.12 24.83
N LEU A 103 -12.54 4.37 23.62
CA LEU A 103 -11.74 4.59 22.43
C LEU A 103 -11.94 6.02 21.93
N TYR A 104 -10.84 6.72 21.65
CA TYR A 104 -10.84 8.09 21.11
C TYR A 104 -10.19 8.09 19.72
N GLY A 105 -10.92 8.57 18.72
CA GLY A 105 -10.40 8.76 17.37
C GLY A 105 -9.86 10.18 17.18
N PHE A 106 -8.61 10.33 16.73
CA PHE A 106 -8.03 11.62 16.36
C PHE A 106 -8.38 11.99 14.92
N ILE A 107 -8.99 13.16 14.74
CA ILE A 107 -9.59 13.59 13.47
C ILE A 107 -8.52 14.01 12.47
N LEU A 108 -8.63 13.51 11.21
CA LEU A 108 -7.73 13.81 10.10
C LEU A 108 -6.27 13.41 10.36
N GLY A 109 -6.08 12.28 11.03
CA GLY A 109 -4.77 11.66 11.17
C GLY A 109 -3.92 12.24 12.30
N PRO A 110 -2.56 12.15 12.19
CA PRO A 110 -1.66 12.62 13.24
C PRO A 110 -1.78 14.13 13.54
N GLY A 111 -2.26 14.94 12.59
CA GLY A 111 -2.57 16.35 12.82
C GLY A 111 -3.60 16.55 13.91
N GLY A 112 -4.60 15.68 13.99
CA GLY A 112 -5.62 15.74 15.05
C GLY A 112 -5.06 15.56 16.45
N LEU A 113 -3.98 14.77 16.59
CA LEU A 113 -3.29 14.60 17.87
C LEU A 113 -2.63 15.93 18.30
N ILE A 114 -1.96 16.64 17.38
CA ILE A 114 -1.28 17.90 17.65
C ILE A 114 -2.26 19.04 17.87
N ASP A 115 -3.36 19.06 17.10
CA ASP A 115 -4.38 20.10 17.11
C ASP A 115 -5.45 19.86 18.19
N HIS A 116 -5.33 18.77 18.95
CA HIS A 116 -6.29 18.33 19.95
C HIS A 116 -7.72 18.16 19.39
N LYS A 117 -7.83 17.66 18.14
CA LYS A 117 -9.10 17.36 17.47
C LYS A 117 -9.39 15.87 17.57
N TYR A 118 -10.38 15.51 18.33
CA TYR A 118 -10.73 14.12 18.61
C TYR A 118 -12.23 13.96 18.83
N MET A 119 -12.68 12.71 18.79
CA MET A 119 -14.02 12.31 19.22
C MET A 119 -13.96 10.98 19.97
N GLU A 120 -14.88 10.75 20.89
CA GLU A 120 -15.07 9.44 21.50
C GLU A 120 -15.81 8.53 20.50
N LEU A 121 -15.26 7.35 20.25
CA LEU A 121 -15.85 6.35 19.37
C LEU A 121 -16.74 5.43 20.22
N THR A 122 -18.05 5.69 20.18
CA THR A 122 -19.07 4.89 20.88
C THR A 122 -19.47 3.67 20.05
N ALA A 123 -20.18 2.72 20.66
CA ALA A 123 -20.69 1.53 19.98
C ALA A 123 -21.54 1.88 18.74
N ASP A 124 -22.43 2.89 18.87
CA ASP A 124 -23.30 3.32 17.77
C ASP A 124 -22.49 3.82 16.56
N ILE A 125 -21.40 4.59 16.82
CA ILE A 125 -20.50 5.06 15.76
C ILE A 125 -19.76 3.87 15.13
N ILE A 126 -19.21 2.96 15.94
CA ILE A 126 -18.49 1.79 15.45
C ILE A 126 -19.41 0.92 14.57
N ASP A 127 -20.64 0.67 15.03
CA ASP A 127 -21.60 -0.18 14.31
C ASP A 127 -22.06 0.44 12.98
N GLU A 128 -22.07 1.79 12.89
CA GLU A 128 -22.36 2.47 11.64
C GLU A 128 -21.31 2.19 10.56
N TYR A 129 -20.04 2.01 10.96
CA TYR A 129 -18.91 1.88 10.03
C TYR A 129 -18.37 0.45 9.86
N ARG A 130 -18.92 -0.56 10.57
CA ARG A 130 -18.47 -1.97 10.38
C ARG A 130 -18.58 -2.38 8.93
N ASN A 131 -17.52 -3.00 8.40
CA ASN A 131 -17.41 -3.53 7.03
C ASN A 131 -17.63 -2.47 5.93
N THR A 132 -17.39 -1.20 6.22
CA THR A 132 -17.43 -0.12 5.22
C THR A 132 -16.05 0.20 4.69
N GLY A 133 -16.00 0.73 3.47
CA GLY A 133 -14.76 1.26 2.86
C GLY A 133 -14.46 2.68 3.31
N GLY A 134 -13.33 3.20 2.84
CA GLY A 134 -12.90 4.56 3.17
C GLY A 134 -12.30 4.69 4.57
N PHE A 135 -12.04 5.94 4.98
CA PHE A 135 -11.52 6.33 6.30
C PHE A 135 -12.35 7.45 6.94
N ASP A 136 -13.60 7.58 6.50
CA ASP A 136 -14.47 8.72 6.83
C ASP A 136 -15.05 8.70 8.25
N MET A 137 -14.86 7.63 9.03
CA MET A 137 -15.21 7.62 10.45
C MET A 137 -14.51 8.74 11.23
N ILE A 138 -13.19 8.89 11.02
CA ILE A 138 -12.36 9.92 11.68
C ILE A 138 -11.48 10.69 10.69
N GLY A 139 -11.52 10.34 9.41
CA GLY A 139 -10.63 10.87 8.39
C GLY A 139 -9.18 10.41 8.56
N SER A 140 -8.34 10.73 7.59
CA SER A 140 -6.91 10.43 7.65
C SER A 140 -6.08 11.65 7.24
N GLY A 141 -4.79 11.68 7.61
CA GLY A 141 -3.85 12.74 7.27
C GLY A 141 -2.43 12.24 7.13
N ARG A 142 -1.57 13.07 6.55
CA ARG A 142 -0.16 12.78 6.28
C ARG A 142 0.81 13.62 7.10
N THR A 143 0.34 14.27 8.17
CA THR A 143 1.19 15.02 9.08
C THR A 143 2.22 14.08 9.70
N LYS A 144 3.51 14.41 9.58
CA LYS A 144 4.58 13.70 10.27
C LYS A 144 4.78 14.27 11.66
N LEU A 145 5.02 13.38 12.61
CA LEU A 145 5.45 13.73 13.96
C LEU A 145 6.98 13.56 13.97
N GLU A 146 7.72 14.66 13.89
CA GLU A 146 9.19 14.63 13.74
C GLU A 146 9.90 15.43 14.83
N THR A 147 9.22 16.38 15.48
CA THR A 147 9.84 17.26 16.46
C THR A 147 9.40 16.98 17.89
N LYS A 148 10.27 17.29 18.83
CA LYS A 148 9.99 17.15 20.26
C LYS A 148 8.73 17.93 20.66
N GLU A 149 8.55 19.13 20.12
CA GLU A 149 7.37 19.97 20.38
C GLU A 149 6.06 19.29 19.94
N GLN A 150 6.10 18.59 18.80
CA GLN A 150 4.94 17.82 18.32
C GLN A 150 4.64 16.63 19.22
N PHE A 151 5.69 15.93 19.69
CA PHE A 151 5.53 14.79 20.60
C PHE A 151 4.97 15.25 21.96
N ASP A 152 5.47 16.36 22.47
CA ASP A 152 5.00 16.94 23.74
C ASP A 152 3.55 17.42 23.64
N LYS A 153 3.16 18.12 22.57
CA LYS A 153 1.76 18.51 22.31
C LYS A 153 0.84 17.29 22.23
N GLY A 154 1.27 16.24 21.51
CA GLY A 154 0.53 14.99 21.49
C GLY A 154 0.37 14.38 22.87
N LEU A 155 1.42 14.40 23.68
CA LEU A 155 1.37 13.86 25.05
C LEU A 155 0.44 14.66 25.97
N GLU A 156 0.33 15.98 25.80
CA GLU A 156 -0.60 16.83 26.58
C GLU A 156 -2.05 16.34 26.43
N ILE A 157 -2.52 16.12 25.20
CA ILE A 157 -3.90 15.65 24.98
C ILE A 157 -4.09 14.22 25.46
N LEU A 158 -3.09 13.33 25.27
CA LEU A 158 -3.15 11.96 25.75
C LEU A 158 -3.30 11.92 27.28
N LYS A 159 -2.52 12.74 28.00
CA LYS A 159 -2.64 12.87 29.45
C LYS A 159 -3.97 13.48 29.88
N LYS A 160 -4.45 14.53 29.20
CA LYS A 160 -5.74 15.17 29.49
C LYS A 160 -6.92 14.19 29.38
N LEU A 161 -6.87 13.28 28.42
CA LEU A 161 -7.90 12.25 28.19
C LEU A 161 -7.62 10.94 28.95
N ASP A 162 -6.57 10.92 29.77
CA ASP A 162 -6.07 9.72 30.48
C ASP A 162 -5.84 8.52 29.53
N ILE A 163 -5.40 8.80 28.30
CA ILE A 163 -5.10 7.77 27.30
C ILE A 163 -3.79 7.07 27.66
N LYS A 164 -3.85 5.75 27.79
CA LYS A 164 -2.71 4.88 28.16
C LYS A 164 -2.07 4.19 26.97
N ALA A 165 -2.74 4.15 25.84
CA ALA A 165 -2.22 3.56 24.62
C ALA A 165 -2.71 4.32 23.39
N LEU A 166 -1.85 4.42 22.38
CA LEU A 166 -2.14 5.02 21.07
C LEU A 166 -1.92 3.97 19.98
N VAL A 167 -2.92 3.75 19.14
CA VAL A 167 -2.81 2.85 17.98
C VAL A 167 -2.73 3.68 16.71
N ILE A 168 -1.68 3.47 15.92
CA ILE A 168 -1.44 4.16 14.65
C ILE A 168 -1.64 3.16 13.50
N ILE A 169 -2.69 3.37 12.72
CA ILE A 169 -3.05 2.55 11.58
C ILE A 169 -2.50 3.23 10.32
N GLY A 170 -1.44 2.66 9.71
CA GLY A 170 -0.81 3.33 8.58
C GLY A 170 0.24 2.50 7.86
N GLY A 171 0.84 3.09 6.82
CA GLY A 171 1.89 2.46 6.01
C GLY A 171 3.26 2.48 6.70
N ASP A 172 4.31 2.30 5.89
CA ASP A 172 5.72 2.29 6.32
C ASP A 172 6.12 3.56 7.10
N ASP A 173 5.91 4.74 6.52
CA ASP A 173 6.23 6.02 7.19
C ASP A 173 5.44 6.20 8.50
N SER A 174 4.17 5.80 8.53
CA SER A 174 3.33 5.95 9.72
C SER A 174 3.74 5.00 10.84
N ASN A 175 4.12 3.77 10.51
CA ASN A 175 4.63 2.81 11.50
C ASN A 175 6.06 3.15 11.95
N THR A 176 6.89 3.73 11.08
CA THR A 176 8.16 4.34 11.48
C THR A 176 7.92 5.46 12.51
N ASN A 177 6.97 6.36 12.26
CA ASN A 177 6.57 7.40 13.21
C ASN A 177 6.01 6.83 14.52
N ALA A 178 5.23 5.75 14.46
CA ALA A 178 4.74 5.06 15.66
C ALA A 178 5.90 4.55 16.51
N CYS A 179 6.94 3.99 15.88
CA CYS A 179 8.14 3.52 16.58
C CYS A 179 8.94 4.66 17.22
N VAL A 180 9.14 5.78 16.50
CA VAL A 180 9.81 6.98 17.03
C VAL A 180 9.05 7.53 18.23
N LEU A 181 7.71 7.58 18.14
CA LEU A 181 6.87 8.05 19.24
C LEU A 181 6.91 7.09 20.45
N ALA A 182 6.91 5.76 20.21
CA ALA A 182 7.07 4.75 21.24
C ALA A 182 8.41 4.89 21.98
N GLU A 183 9.50 5.07 21.22
CA GLU A 183 10.84 5.30 21.75
C GLU A 183 10.88 6.53 22.65
N TYR A 184 10.35 7.66 22.15
CA TYR A 184 10.31 8.90 22.91
C TYR A 184 9.51 8.77 24.20
N TYR A 185 8.27 8.22 24.14
CA TYR A 185 7.42 8.08 25.33
C TYR A 185 8.00 7.10 26.33
N LYS A 186 8.69 6.06 25.88
CA LYS A 186 9.38 5.12 26.77
C LYS A 186 10.59 5.79 27.45
N ALA A 187 11.38 6.57 26.69
CA ALA A 187 12.56 7.28 27.22
C ALA A 187 12.21 8.29 28.32
N ILE A 188 11.07 8.98 28.22
CA ILE A 188 10.62 9.95 29.23
C ILE A 188 9.65 9.35 30.27
N ASN A 189 9.46 8.05 30.27
CA ASN A 189 8.51 7.35 31.15
C ASN A 189 7.08 7.97 31.12
N ALA A 190 6.59 8.29 29.92
CA ALA A 190 5.29 8.96 29.73
C ALA A 190 4.08 8.13 30.18
N GLY A 191 4.22 6.80 30.30
CA GLY A 191 3.16 5.87 30.67
C GLY A 191 2.15 5.65 29.55
N VAL A 192 2.53 5.92 28.29
CA VAL A 192 1.69 5.71 27.10
C VAL A 192 2.37 4.69 26.17
N GLN A 193 1.63 3.65 25.84
CA GLN A 193 2.05 2.64 24.86
C GLN A 193 1.74 3.13 23.44
N VAL A 194 2.54 2.76 22.44
CA VAL A 194 2.27 3.03 21.03
C VAL A 194 2.35 1.72 20.25
N ILE A 195 1.28 1.40 19.51
CA ILE A 195 1.15 0.19 18.70
C ILE A 195 0.83 0.60 17.26
N GLY A 196 1.51 -0.03 16.30
CA GLY A 196 1.26 0.11 14.88
C GLY A 196 0.32 -0.97 14.33
N CYS A 197 -0.38 -0.65 13.23
CA CYS A 197 -1.09 -1.64 12.40
C CYS A 197 -0.66 -1.48 10.95
N PRO A 198 -0.31 -2.59 10.24
CA PRO A 198 0.25 -2.54 8.90
C PRO A 198 -0.84 -2.25 7.85
N LYS A 199 -0.82 -1.09 7.22
CA LYS A 199 -1.76 -0.63 6.22
C LYS A 199 -1.04 -0.21 4.95
N THR A 200 -1.30 -0.86 3.83
CA THR A 200 -1.05 -0.34 2.48
C THR A 200 -1.74 -1.24 1.46
N ILE A 201 -2.30 -0.64 0.41
CA ILE A 201 -2.77 -1.43 -0.74
C ILE A 201 -1.61 -1.90 -1.62
N ASP A 202 -0.43 -1.28 -1.51
CA ASP A 202 0.71 -1.52 -2.41
C ASP A 202 1.36 -2.90 -2.23
N GLY A 203 1.10 -3.58 -1.09
CA GLY A 203 1.66 -4.90 -0.80
C GLY A 203 3.13 -4.88 -0.37
N ASP A 204 3.72 -3.69 -0.20
CA ASP A 204 5.15 -3.48 0.06
C ASP A 204 5.54 -3.44 1.55
N LEU A 205 4.57 -3.45 2.45
CA LEU A 205 4.78 -3.56 3.90
C LEU A 205 4.58 -5.02 4.33
N LYS A 206 5.60 -5.84 4.13
CA LYS A 206 5.56 -7.27 4.45
C LYS A 206 6.95 -7.84 4.79
N ASN A 207 6.94 -8.89 5.59
CA ASN A 207 8.07 -9.79 5.87
C ASN A 207 7.52 -11.18 6.25
N GLU A 208 8.33 -12.05 6.85
CA GLU A 208 7.87 -13.37 7.31
C GLU A 208 6.82 -13.33 8.44
N GLN A 209 6.70 -12.21 9.14
CA GLN A 209 5.75 -12.00 10.25
C GLN A 209 4.53 -11.17 9.85
N ILE A 210 4.63 -10.40 8.77
CA ILE A 210 3.56 -9.64 8.13
C ILE A 210 3.42 -10.18 6.71
N GLU A 211 2.59 -11.20 6.52
CA GLU A 211 2.44 -11.89 5.24
C GLU A 211 1.76 -11.03 4.17
N THR A 212 0.91 -10.11 4.61
CA THR A 212 0.23 -9.12 3.78
C THR A 212 -0.08 -7.87 4.61
N SER A 213 -0.21 -6.73 3.95
CA SER A 213 -0.78 -5.53 4.55
C SER A 213 -2.25 -5.39 4.14
N PHE A 214 -3.09 -4.89 5.04
CA PHE A 214 -4.52 -4.83 4.77
C PHE A 214 -4.87 -3.84 3.65
N GLY A 215 -5.92 -4.18 2.94
CA GLY A 215 -6.43 -3.45 1.79
C GLY A 215 -5.87 -3.91 0.45
N PHE A 216 -4.76 -4.65 0.42
CA PHE A 216 -4.18 -5.22 -0.79
C PHE A 216 -5.13 -6.23 -1.46
N ASP A 217 -5.68 -7.17 -0.69
CA ASP A 217 -6.62 -8.18 -1.19
C ASP A 217 -7.84 -7.53 -1.87
N THR A 218 -8.49 -6.61 -1.18
CA THR A 218 -9.68 -5.92 -1.71
C THR A 218 -9.35 -5.09 -2.95
N ALA A 219 -8.28 -4.28 -2.89
CA ALA A 219 -7.89 -3.43 -4.02
C ALA A 219 -7.60 -4.28 -5.27
N CYS A 220 -6.85 -5.37 -5.12
CA CYS A 220 -6.56 -6.28 -6.23
C CYS A 220 -7.81 -6.95 -6.80
N LYS A 221 -8.77 -7.35 -5.95
CA LYS A 221 -10.03 -7.93 -6.39
C LYS A 221 -10.89 -6.92 -7.16
N VAL A 222 -10.98 -5.67 -6.67
CA VAL A 222 -11.70 -4.59 -7.38
C VAL A 222 -11.08 -4.33 -8.74
N TYR A 223 -9.76 -4.17 -8.79
CA TYR A 223 -9.08 -3.91 -10.07
C TYR A 223 -9.19 -5.09 -11.03
N SER A 224 -9.07 -6.32 -10.56
CA SER A 224 -9.19 -7.51 -11.38
C SER A 224 -10.59 -7.68 -11.97
N GLU A 225 -11.65 -7.35 -11.23
CA GLU A 225 -13.00 -7.27 -11.76
C GLU A 225 -13.09 -6.31 -12.94
N VAL A 226 -12.64 -5.07 -12.76
CA VAL A 226 -12.74 -4.03 -13.79
C VAL A 226 -11.84 -4.35 -14.98
N ILE A 227 -10.64 -4.89 -14.78
CA ILE A 227 -9.79 -5.41 -15.87
C ILE A 227 -10.52 -6.49 -16.65
N GLY A 228 -11.13 -7.45 -15.98
CA GLY A 228 -11.91 -8.51 -16.63
C GLY A 228 -13.06 -7.96 -17.48
N ASN A 229 -13.75 -6.90 -17.01
CA ASN A 229 -14.80 -6.24 -17.78
C ASN A 229 -14.25 -5.55 -19.03
N ILE A 230 -13.07 -4.88 -18.93
CA ILE A 230 -12.37 -4.30 -20.09
C ILE A 230 -11.91 -5.37 -21.05
N GLN A 231 -11.43 -6.51 -20.56
CA GLN A 231 -11.04 -7.65 -21.39
C GLN A 231 -12.24 -8.25 -22.15
N ARG A 232 -13.44 -8.19 -21.57
CA ARG A 232 -14.65 -8.56 -22.31
C ARG A 232 -14.94 -7.58 -23.45
N ASP A 233 -14.77 -6.28 -23.22
CA ASP A 233 -14.89 -5.30 -24.30
C ASP A 233 -13.83 -5.52 -25.37
N CYS A 234 -12.59 -5.75 -24.99
CA CYS A 234 -11.49 -6.13 -25.90
C CYS A 234 -11.90 -7.27 -26.83
N ASN A 235 -12.39 -8.37 -26.24
CA ASN A 235 -12.78 -9.56 -26.99
C ASN A 235 -14.02 -9.34 -27.86
N SER A 236 -14.93 -8.48 -27.44
CA SER A 236 -16.15 -8.15 -28.18
C SER A 236 -15.90 -7.16 -29.32
N ALA A 237 -15.16 -6.10 -29.07
CA ALA A 237 -14.91 -5.01 -30.03
C ALA A 237 -13.77 -5.32 -31.01
N GLN A 238 -12.74 -6.05 -30.56
CA GLN A 238 -11.55 -6.50 -31.32
C GLN A 238 -10.78 -5.37 -32.03
N LYS A 239 -10.73 -4.16 -31.46
CA LYS A 239 -10.16 -2.98 -32.15
C LYS A 239 -9.33 -2.03 -31.29
N TYR A 240 -9.24 -2.23 -29.96
CA TYR A 240 -8.52 -1.32 -29.06
C TYR A 240 -7.47 -2.05 -28.24
N TRP A 241 -6.35 -1.35 -27.99
CA TRP A 241 -5.38 -1.69 -26.96
C TRP A 241 -5.67 -0.85 -25.71
N HIS A 242 -6.01 -1.48 -24.60
CA HIS A 242 -6.30 -0.83 -23.33
C HIS A 242 -5.02 -0.77 -22.49
N PHE A 243 -4.53 0.43 -22.27
CA PHE A 243 -3.39 0.72 -21.39
C PHE A 243 -3.95 1.07 -20.01
N ILE A 244 -3.70 0.22 -19.05
CA ILE A 244 -4.31 0.26 -17.73
C ILE A 244 -3.22 0.50 -16.69
N LYS A 245 -3.18 1.73 -16.15
CA LYS A 245 -2.33 2.07 -15.01
C LYS A 245 -3.01 1.65 -13.72
N LEU A 246 -2.28 0.92 -12.88
CA LEU A 246 -2.74 0.43 -11.58
C LEU A 246 -2.02 1.17 -10.45
N MET A 247 -2.76 1.63 -9.46
CA MET A 247 -2.19 2.23 -8.26
C MET A 247 -1.22 1.26 -7.58
N GLY A 248 -0.21 1.79 -6.92
CA GLY A 248 0.91 1.05 -6.32
C GLY A 248 2.22 1.68 -6.76
N ARG A 249 2.73 2.63 -5.93
CA ARG A 249 3.88 3.46 -6.31
C ARG A 249 5.21 2.74 -6.14
N SER A 250 5.36 2.01 -5.06
CA SER A 250 6.67 1.58 -4.60
C SER A 250 7.07 0.16 -5.03
N ALA A 251 6.13 -0.61 -5.55
CA ALA A 251 6.34 -1.99 -5.99
C ALA A 251 5.23 -2.41 -6.96
N SER A 252 5.46 -3.47 -7.72
CA SER A 252 4.53 -3.97 -8.74
C SER A 252 3.61 -5.10 -8.25
N HIS A 253 3.43 -5.26 -6.92
CA HIS A 253 2.62 -6.37 -6.39
C HIS A 253 1.18 -6.36 -6.90
N ILE A 254 0.53 -5.18 -6.98
CA ILE A 254 -0.85 -5.06 -7.50
C ILE A 254 -0.91 -5.48 -8.96
N ALA A 255 0.02 -4.99 -9.79
CA ALA A 255 0.06 -5.33 -11.21
C ALA A 255 0.29 -6.84 -11.43
N LEU A 256 1.19 -7.44 -10.64
CA LEU A 256 1.47 -8.88 -10.68
C LEU A 256 0.24 -9.70 -10.25
N GLU A 257 -0.42 -9.32 -9.15
CA GLU A 257 -1.62 -10.00 -8.67
C GLU A 257 -2.75 -9.92 -9.72
N CYS A 258 -3.02 -8.73 -10.25
CA CYS A 258 -4.02 -8.54 -11.30
C CYS A 258 -3.69 -9.34 -12.57
N ALA A 259 -2.40 -9.44 -12.94
CA ALA A 259 -1.98 -10.25 -14.08
C ALA A 259 -2.22 -11.75 -13.84
N LEU A 260 -1.95 -12.24 -12.64
CA LEU A 260 -2.22 -13.64 -12.27
C LEU A 260 -3.72 -13.96 -12.25
N GLN A 261 -4.56 -12.98 -11.91
CA GLN A 261 -6.02 -13.16 -11.87
C GLN A 261 -6.70 -13.02 -13.23
N THR A 262 -6.14 -12.21 -14.16
CA THR A 262 -6.86 -11.83 -15.39
C THR A 262 -6.17 -12.24 -16.69
N GLN A 263 -4.91 -12.65 -16.66
CA GLN A 263 -4.10 -13.09 -17.81
C GLN A 263 -4.09 -12.07 -18.96
N PRO A 264 -3.62 -10.82 -18.73
CA PRO A 264 -3.54 -9.79 -19.76
C PRO A 264 -2.48 -10.14 -20.82
N ASN A 265 -2.53 -9.50 -21.99
CA ASN A 265 -1.51 -9.69 -23.02
C ASN A 265 -0.13 -9.19 -22.59
N ILE A 266 -0.11 -8.09 -21.83
CA ILE A 266 1.12 -7.49 -21.33
C ILE A 266 0.89 -7.04 -19.89
N CYS A 267 1.86 -7.34 -19.02
CA CYS A 267 1.99 -6.72 -17.70
C CYS A 267 3.46 -6.33 -17.51
N ILE A 268 3.69 -5.07 -17.21
CA ILE A 268 5.04 -4.59 -16.89
C ILE A 268 5.27 -4.78 -15.39
N ILE A 269 6.43 -5.30 -15.03
CA ILE A 269 6.88 -5.44 -13.64
C ILE A 269 8.07 -4.50 -13.47
N SER A 270 7.92 -3.48 -12.65
CA SER A 270 8.89 -2.40 -12.49
C SER A 270 10.25 -2.91 -12.01
N GLU A 271 10.26 -3.89 -11.10
CA GLU A 271 11.47 -4.51 -10.56
C GLU A 271 12.25 -5.25 -11.64
N GLU A 272 11.57 -5.88 -12.60
CA GLU A 272 12.24 -6.52 -13.76
C GLU A 272 12.83 -5.47 -14.69
N VAL A 273 12.16 -4.32 -14.87
CA VAL A 273 12.68 -3.20 -15.67
C VAL A 273 13.97 -2.66 -15.06
N GLU A 274 14.03 -2.49 -13.75
CA GLU A 274 15.22 -2.03 -13.03
C GLU A 274 16.35 -3.06 -13.12
N GLU A 275 16.08 -4.34 -12.84
CA GLU A 275 17.08 -5.42 -12.89
C GLU A 275 17.72 -5.56 -14.29
N LYS A 276 16.88 -5.48 -15.33
CA LYS A 276 17.34 -5.55 -16.73
C LYS A 276 17.88 -4.24 -17.27
N ASN A 277 17.93 -3.19 -16.45
CA ASN A 277 18.35 -1.84 -16.85
C ASN A 277 17.64 -1.34 -18.13
N MET A 278 16.33 -1.60 -18.24
CA MET A 278 15.57 -1.23 -19.43
C MET A 278 15.35 0.28 -19.51
N SER A 279 15.51 0.82 -20.71
CA SER A 279 15.10 2.18 -21.04
C SER A 279 13.59 2.27 -21.36
N LEU A 280 13.06 3.48 -21.46
CA LEU A 280 11.69 3.68 -21.96
C LEU A 280 11.52 3.11 -23.38
N ASP A 281 12.55 3.25 -24.23
CA ASP A 281 12.51 2.72 -25.60
C ASP A 281 12.49 1.19 -25.63
N ASP A 282 13.20 0.51 -24.72
CA ASP A 282 13.14 -0.94 -24.59
C ASP A 282 11.75 -1.42 -24.20
N ILE A 283 11.10 -0.75 -23.24
CA ILE A 283 9.72 -1.06 -22.82
C ILE A 283 8.76 -0.84 -24.00
N VAL A 284 8.89 0.28 -24.70
CA VAL A 284 8.07 0.61 -25.87
C VAL A 284 8.27 -0.40 -26.99
N THR A 285 9.52 -0.81 -27.23
CA THR A 285 9.86 -1.81 -28.24
C THR A 285 9.29 -3.18 -27.89
N TYR A 286 9.33 -3.57 -26.62
CA TYR A 286 8.71 -4.81 -26.14
C TYR A 286 7.19 -4.80 -26.38
N ILE A 287 6.50 -3.72 -25.98
CA ILE A 287 5.04 -3.60 -26.19
C ILE A 287 4.70 -3.58 -27.68
N ALA A 288 5.39 -2.77 -28.48
CA ALA A 288 5.17 -2.66 -29.93
C ALA A 288 5.40 -4.00 -30.64
N GLY A 289 6.39 -4.78 -30.19
CA GLY A 289 6.67 -6.12 -30.73
C GLY A 289 5.52 -7.10 -30.53
N ILE A 290 4.89 -7.09 -29.36
CA ILE A 290 3.71 -7.92 -29.09
C ILE A 290 2.50 -7.43 -29.92
N VAL A 291 2.29 -6.10 -29.97
CA VAL A 291 1.22 -5.50 -30.80
C VAL A 291 1.38 -5.92 -32.27
N ALA A 292 2.60 -5.85 -32.82
CA ALA A 292 2.87 -6.21 -34.20
C ALA A 292 2.62 -7.70 -34.47
N LYS A 293 3.14 -8.60 -33.64
CA LYS A 293 2.94 -10.05 -33.77
C LYS A 293 1.46 -10.44 -33.66
N ARG A 294 0.72 -9.82 -32.74
CA ARG A 294 -0.74 -10.08 -32.64
C ARG A 294 -1.49 -9.59 -33.87
N ALA A 295 -1.07 -8.43 -34.43
CA ALA A 295 -1.66 -7.91 -35.67
C ALA A 295 -1.42 -8.82 -36.88
N GLU A 296 -0.25 -9.48 -36.98
CA GLU A 296 0.02 -10.50 -37.99
C GLU A 296 -0.97 -11.67 -37.94
N ALA A 297 -1.42 -12.02 -36.72
CA ALA A 297 -2.47 -13.02 -36.48
C ALA A 297 -3.90 -12.46 -36.59
N GLY A 298 -4.08 -11.20 -37.04
CA GLY A 298 -5.37 -10.54 -37.18
C GLY A 298 -5.92 -9.89 -35.89
N ASN A 299 -5.21 -9.98 -34.78
CA ASN A 299 -5.64 -9.48 -33.47
C ASN A 299 -5.10 -8.08 -33.19
N ASN A 300 -5.88 -7.03 -33.55
CA ASN A 300 -5.50 -5.63 -33.33
C ASN A 300 -6.02 -5.07 -31.98
N PHE A 301 -6.04 -5.89 -30.95
CA PHE A 301 -6.56 -5.55 -29.63
C PHE A 301 -5.79 -6.26 -28.52
N GLY A 302 -5.91 -5.73 -27.31
CA GLY A 302 -5.29 -6.35 -26.14
C GLY A 302 -5.30 -5.44 -24.91
N THR A 303 -4.74 -5.94 -23.81
CA THR A 303 -4.61 -5.22 -22.54
C THR A 303 -3.16 -5.16 -22.09
N VAL A 304 -2.77 -3.98 -21.59
CA VAL A 304 -1.43 -3.68 -21.04
C VAL A 304 -1.61 -3.18 -19.61
N LEU A 305 -1.15 -3.93 -18.63
CA LEU A 305 -1.13 -3.51 -17.23
C LEU A 305 0.19 -2.80 -16.91
N ILE A 306 0.10 -1.64 -16.27
CA ILE A 306 1.23 -0.75 -16.01
C ILE A 306 1.21 -0.37 -14.54
N PRO A 307 2.23 -0.69 -13.73
CA PRO A 307 2.32 -0.21 -12.37
C PRO A 307 2.53 1.31 -12.33
N GLU A 308 1.86 1.99 -11.41
CA GLU A 308 1.91 3.45 -11.24
C GLU A 308 3.35 3.98 -11.10
N GLY A 309 4.20 3.23 -10.37
CA GLY A 309 5.58 3.62 -10.09
C GLY A 309 6.58 3.34 -11.20
N LEU A 310 6.19 2.76 -12.34
CA LEU A 310 7.11 2.30 -13.39
C LEU A 310 8.21 3.31 -13.73
N ILE A 311 7.86 4.59 -13.85
CA ILE A 311 8.81 5.64 -14.24
C ILE A 311 10.00 5.74 -13.27
N GLU A 312 9.80 5.50 -11.98
CA GLU A 312 10.87 5.56 -10.97
C GLU A 312 11.79 4.33 -11.01
N PHE A 313 11.40 3.26 -11.70
CA PHE A 313 12.20 2.05 -11.89
C PHE A 313 12.98 2.02 -13.21
N VAL A 314 12.70 2.95 -14.13
CA VAL A 314 13.53 3.15 -15.32
C VAL A 314 14.81 3.89 -14.93
N PRO A 315 16.02 3.30 -15.01
CA PRO A 315 17.21 3.87 -14.39
C PRO A 315 17.56 5.30 -14.85
N ALA A 316 17.37 5.59 -16.13
CA ALA A 316 17.57 6.95 -16.66
C ALA A 316 16.54 7.95 -16.10
N MET A 317 15.27 7.54 -16.01
CA MET A 317 14.22 8.38 -15.40
C MET A 317 14.44 8.58 -13.91
N LYS A 318 14.90 7.55 -13.19
CA LYS A 318 15.24 7.63 -11.76
C LYS A 318 16.32 8.69 -11.51
N ARG A 319 17.38 8.70 -12.35
CA ARG A 319 18.43 9.74 -12.26
C ARG A 319 17.89 11.13 -12.56
N LEU A 320 17.08 11.27 -13.60
CA LEU A 320 16.43 12.53 -13.95
C LEU A 320 15.54 13.06 -12.82
N ILE A 321 14.70 12.20 -12.25
CA ILE A 321 13.80 12.56 -11.14
C ILE A 321 14.60 12.99 -9.90
N ALA A 322 15.68 12.29 -9.58
CA ALA A 322 16.55 12.65 -8.46
C ALA A 322 17.17 14.03 -8.66
N GLU A 323 17.70 14.33 -9.84
CA GLU A 323 18.28 15.63 -10.16
C GLU A 323 17.23 16.75 -10.16
N LEU A 324 16.02 16.47 -10.70
CA LEU A 324 14.89 17.40 -10.64
C LEU A 324 14.44 17.70 -9.20
N ASN A 325 14.39 16.69 -8.34
CA ASN A 325 14.02 16.86 -6.94
C ASN A 325 15.05 17.76 -6.22
N ASP A 326 16.33 17.48 -6.40
CA ASP A 326 17.42 18.27 -5.81
C ASP A 326 17.43 19.72 -6.33
N PHE A 327 17.20 19.88 -7.63
CA PHE A 327 17.14 21.20 -8.28
C PHE A 327 15.95 22.02 -7.76
N LEU A 328 14.74 21.45 -7.81
CA LEU A 328 13.52 22.16 -7.41
C LEU A 328 13.49 22.44 -5.90
N ALA A 329 14.03 21.57 -5.07
CA ALA A 329 14.15 21.82 -3.64
C ALA A 329 15.02 23.07 -3.33
N LYS A 330 16.06 23.31 -4.14
CA LYS A 330 16.97 24.45 -3.98
C LYS A 330 16.47 25.75 -4.62
N HIS A 331 15.65 25.66 -5.67
CA HIS A 331 15.27 26.78 -6.53
C HIS A 331 13.75 26.98 -6.64
N ASP A 332 12.94 26.43 -5.71
CA ASP A 332 11.47 26.48 -5.77
C ASP A 332 10.91 27.90 -5.93
N ALA A 333 11.41 28.85 -5.16
CA ALA A 333 10.95 30.25 -5.19
C ALA A 333 11.26 30.91 -6.55
N GLU A 334 12.46 30.70 -7.10
CA GLU A 334 12.87 31.21 -8.41
C GLU A 334 12.04 30.57 -9.52
N PHE A 335 11.88 29.24 -9.48
CA PHE A 335 11.12 28.48 -10.48
C PHE A 335 9.66 28.90 -10.56
N LYS A 336 9.00 29.16 -9.44
CA LYS A 336 7.61 29.63 -9.38
C LYS A 336 7.40 31.01 -9.99
N MET A 337 8.44 31.83 -10.07
CA MET A 337 8.39 33.17 -10.71
C MET A 337 8.55 33.10 -12.23
N ILE A 338 9.01 31.98 -12.79
CA ILE A 338 9.20 31.80 -14.22
C ILE A 338 7.85 31.54 -14.91
N LYS A 339 7.61 32.18 -16.03
CA LYS A 339 6.40 31.97 -16.85
C LYS A 339 6.30 30.46 -17.23
N LYS A 340 5.10 29.91 -17.14
CA LYS A 340 4.85 28.49 -17.45
C LYS A 340 5.42 28.04 -18.80
N SER A 341 5.34 28.90 -19.83
CA SER A 341 5.90 28.64 -21.16
C SER A 341 7.43 28.56 -21.21
N GLU A 342 8.12 29.13 -20.23
CA GLU A 342 9.58 29.20 -20.15
C GLU A 342 10.17 28.18 -19.17
N GLN A 343 9.32 27.60 -18.30
CA GLN A 343 9.76 26.66 -17.25
C GLN A 343 10.51 25.45 -17.81
N ARG A 344 10.04 24.86 -18.93
CA ARG A 344 10.70 23.70 -19.55
C ARG A 344 12.11 24.05 -20.03
N ALA A 345 12.28 25.17 -20.73
CA ALA A 345 13.58 25.62 -21.19
C ALA A 345 14.53 25.96 -20.03
N TYR A 346 13.99 26.54 -18.96
CA TYR A 346 14.76 26.82 -17.76
C TYR A 346 15.28 25.55 -17.10
N ILE A 347 14.44 24.52 -16.89
CA ILE A 347 14.85 23.22 -16.35
C ILE A 347 15.95 22.60 -17.24
N ILE A 348 15.74 22.55 -18.56
CA ILE A 348 16.72 22.03 -19.53
C ILE A 348 18.09 22.70 -19.37
N SER A 349 18.12 24.01 -19.11
CA SER A 349 19.36 24.77 -18.95
C SER A 349 20.12 24.48 -17.64
N LYS A 350 19.49 23.81 -16.67
CA LYS A 350 20.02 23.57 -15.32
C LYS A 350 20.41 22.13 -15.05
N LEU A 351 19.86 21.19 -15.82
CA LEU A 351 20.17 19.77 -15.68
C LEU A 351 21.52 19.40 -16.30
N THR A 352 22.09 18.29 -15.86
CA THR A 352 23.22 17.64 -16.53
C THR A 352 22.84 17.34 -17.98
N LYS A 353 23.82 17.26 -18.87
CA LYS A 353 23.56 17.05 -20.31
C LYS A 353 22.70 15.82 -20.58
N GLU A 354 23.01 14.67 -19.96
CA GLU A 354 22.27 13.42 -20.14
C GLU A 354 20.81 13.58 -19.73
N ASN A 355 20.55 14.14 -18.56
CA ASN A 355 19.19 14.36 -18.05
C ASN A 355 18.45 15.48 -18.79
N SER A 356 19.17 16.50 -19.27
CA SER A 356 18.65 17.56 -20.12
C SER A 356 18.13 17.00 -21.45
N ASP A 357 18.93 16.17 -22.12
CA ASP A 357 18.57 15.53 -23.37
C ASP A 357 17.36 14.59 -23.18
N LEU A 358 17.35 13.79 -22.10
CA LEU A 358 16.24 12.92 -21.75
C LEU A 358 14.95 13.76 -21.47
N TYR A 359 15.06 14.78 -20.63
CA TYR A 359 13.91 15.65 -20.30
C TYR A 359 13.34 16.36 -21.54
N ALA A 360 14.21 16.82 -22.43
CA ALA A 360 13.82 17.44 -23.71
C ALA A 360 13.11 16.46 -24.65
N SER A 361 13.42 15.17 -24.59
CA SER A 361 12.80 14.12 -25.42
C SER A 361 11.40 13.71 -24.96
N LEU A 362 11.06 13.99 -23.69
CA LEU A 362 9.76 13.60 -23.12
C LEU A 362 8.62 14.41 -23.74
N PRO A 363 7.41 13.83 -23.90
CA PRO A 363 6.22 14.56 -24.22
C PRO A 363 5.99 15.72 -23.25
N GLU A 364 5.46 16.86 -23.77
CA GLU A 364 5.30 18.08 -22.98
C GLU A 364 4.47 17.88 -21.72
N GLY A 365 3.39 17.09 -21.80
CA GLY A 365 2.54 16.75 -20.66
C GLY A 365 3.31 16.05 -19.54
N VAL A 366 4.15 15.08 -19.89
CA VAL A 366 4.96 14.31 -18.92
C VAL A 366 6.07 15.18 -18.32
N ALA A 367 6.81 15.92 -19.16
CA ALA A 367 7.83 16.86 -18.69
C ALA A 367 7.25 17.87 -17.68
N ARG A 368 6.04 18.37 -17.96
CA ARG A 368 5.32 19.27 -17.06
C ARG A 368 4.94 18.56 -15.75
N GLN A 369 4.41 17.35 -15.82
CA GLN A 369 4.03 16.58 -14.62
C GLN A 369 5.23 16.32 -13.72
N LEU A 370 6.40 16.03 -14.29
CA LEU A 370 7.65 15.86 -13.54
C LEU A 370 8.12 17.15 -12.83
N SER A 371 7.68 18.32 -13.28
CA SER A 371 8.03 19.63 -12.71
C SER A 371 6.98 20.20 -11.75
N LEU A 372 5.84 19.51 -11.54
CA LEU A 372 4.80 19.92 -10.60
C LEU A 372 5.24 19.83 -9.14
N ASP A 373 4.41 20.38 -8.25
CA ASP A 373 4.64 20.36 -6.81
C ASP A 373 4.93 18.94 -6.28
N ARG A 374 5.83 18.87 -5.31
CA ARG A 374 6.21 17.65 -4.63
C ARG A 374 5.20 17.28 -3.54
N ASP A 375 5.15 16.01 -3.18
CA ASP A 375 4.41 15.57 -2.01
C ASP A 375 5.06 16.14 -0.72
N PRO A 376 4.41 16.06 0.45
CA PRO A 376 5.00 16.51 1.72
C PRO A 376 6.33 15.84 2.09
N HIS A 377 6.68 14.75 1.40
CA HIS A 377 7.94 14.04 1.55
C HIS A 377 9.02 14.49 0.55
N GLY A 378 8.72 15.47 -0.33
CA GLY A 378 9.63 15.99 -1.35
C GLY A 378 9.76 15.13 -2.60
N ASN A 379 8.90 14.13 -2.78
CA ASN A 379 8.92 13.24 -3.93
C ASN A 379 8.00 13.73 -5.06
N VAL A 380 8.33 13.37 -6.30
CA VAL A 380 7.41 13.50 -7.43
C VAL A 380 6.11 12.76 -7.10
N GLN A 381 4.98 13.39 -7.40
CA GLN A 381 3.68 12.74 -7.28
C GLN A 381 3.45 11.83 -8.51
N VAL A 382 4.03 10.62 -8.49
CA VAL A 382 3.98 9.68 -9.63
C VAL A 382 2.57 9.33 -10.09
N SER A 383 1.59 9.33 -9.19
CA SER A 383 0.17 9.13 -9.55
C SER A 383 -0.35 10.16 -10.56
N LEU A 384 0.22 11.37 -10.57
CA LEU A 384 -0.14 12.42 -11.52
C LEU A 384 0.51 12.20 -12.90
N ILE A 385 1.52 11.35 -13.01
CA ILE A 385 2.16 11.05 -14.28
C ILE A 385 1.28 10.07 -15.06
N GLU A 386 0.79 10.50 -16.22
CA GLU A 386 -0.04 9.69 -17.10
C GLU A 386 0.83 8.70 -17.91
N THR A 387 1.49 7.76 -17.19
CA THR A 387 2.42 6.78 -17.77
C THR A 387 1.75 5.90 -18.83
N GLU A 388 0.45 5.60 -18.66
CA GLU A 388 -0.35 4.85 -19.62
C GLU A 388 -0.51 5.58 -20.96
N LYS A 389 -0.64 6.90 -20.93
CA LYS A 389 -0.68 7.73 -22.14
C LYS A 389 0.70 7.87 -22.75
N LEU A 390 1.73 8.14 -21.94
CA LEU A 390 3.12 8.22 -22.39
C LEU A 390 3.50 6.98 -23.20
N LEU A 391 3.32 5.79 -22.62
CA LEU A 391 3.70 4.54 -23.27
C LEU A 391 2.88 4.30 -24.53
N SER A 392 1.57 4.54 -24.51
CA SER A 392 0.72 4.33 -25.69
C SER A 392 1.07 5.28 -26.85
N GLU A 393 1.39 6.54 -26.57
CA GLU A 393 1.84 7.51 -27.59
C GLU A 393 3.17 7.09 -28.19
N MET A 394 4.14 6.70 -27.36
CA MET A 394 5.45 6.21 -27.83
C MET A 394 5.32 4.93 -28.64
N VAL A 395 4.48 3.97 -28.20
CA VAL A 395 4.18 2.74 -28.97
C VAL A 395 3.55 3.07 -30.30
N GLY A 396 2.54 3.97 -30.31
CA GLY A 396 1.90 4.39 -31.56
C GLY A 396 2.88 5.02 -32.56
N LYS A 397 3.82 5.86 -32.08
CA LYS A 397 4.88 6.44 -32.89
C LYS A 397 5.81 5.35 -33.47
N LYS A 398 6.30 4.44 -32.64
CA LYS A 398 7.15 3.33 -33.06
C LYS A 398 6.45 2.43 -34.09
N LEU A 399 5.19 2.09 -33.88
CA LEU A 399 4.40 1.30 -34.83
C LEU A 399 4.19 2.05 -36.17
N ALA A 400 4.04 3.38 -36.16
CA ALA A 400 3.98 4.19 -37.37
C ALA A 400 5.31 4.15 -38.14
N GLU A 401 6.45 4.25 -37.47
CA GLU A 401 7.78 4.07 -38.03
C GLU A 401 7.94 2.66 -38.64
N TRP A 402 7.59 1.61 -37.90
CA TRP A 402 7.62 0.23 -38.40
C TRP A 402 6.68 -0.02 -39.57
N LYS A 403 5.54 0.68 -39.62
CA LYS A 403 4.63 0.61 -40.76
C LYS A 403 5.23 1.23 -42.03
N ALA A 404 5.93 2.35 -41.89
CA ALA A 404 6.66 2.98 -43.01
C ALA A 404 7.81 2.09 -43.52
N GLU A 405 8.41 1.30 -42.63
CA GLU A 405 9.47 0.31 -42.98
C GLU A 405 8.90 -1.05 -43.45
N GLY A 406 7.59 -1.23 -43.51
CA GLY A 406 6.94 -2.49 -43.88
C GLY A 406 7.01 -3.59 -42.81
N LYS A 407 7.40 -3.27 -41.58
CA LYS A 407 7.52 -4.21 -40.45
C LYS A 407 6.21 -4.39 -39.64
N TYR A 408 5.24 -3.51 -39.85
CA TYR A 408 3.94 -3.54 -39.18
C TYR A 408 2.80 -3.31 -40.16
N VAL A 409 1.81 -4.19 -40.18
CA VAL A 409 0.67 -4.14 -41.09
C VAL A 409 -0.68 -3.91 -40.38
N GLY A 410 -0.68 -3.84 -39.06
CA GLY A 410 -1.87 -3.75 -38.24
C GLY A 410 -2.50 -2.36 -38.16
N LYS A 411 -3.52 -2.27 -37.31
CA LYS A 411 -4.16 -1.02 -36.85
C LYS A 411 -3.93 -0.89 -35.36
N PHE A 412 -3.50 0.29 -34.91
CA PHE A 412 -3.31 0.57 -33.49
C PHE A 412 -4.20 1.73 -33.07
N ALA A 413 -5.02 1.49 -32.05
CA ALA A 413 -5.81 2.51 -31.37
C ALA A 413 -5.80 2.19 -29.87
N ALA A 414 -5.48 3.18 -29.04
CA ALA A 414 -5.33 3.01 -27.60
C ALA A 414 -6.51 3.61 -26.82
N GLN A 415 -6.87 2.96 -25.73
CA GLN A 415 -7.73 3.47 -24.67
C GLN A 415 -6.93 3.48 -23.37
N HIS A 416 -7.21 4.45 -22.48
CA HIS A 416 -6.44 4.68 -21.27
C HIS A 416 -7.33 4.55 -20.04
N HIS A 417 -6.80 3.90 -19.01
CA HIS A 417 -7.48 3.71 -17.73
C HIS A 417 -6.49 3.93 -16.59
N PHE A 418 -6.97 4.51 -15.50
CA PHE A 418 -6.26 4.53 -14.23
C PHE A 418 -7.18 4.01 -13.13
N PHE A 419 -6.78 2.91 -12.49
CA PHE A 419 -7.49 2.34 -11.36
C PHE A 419 -6.76 2.69 -10.07
N GLY A 420 -7.42 3.41 -9.21
CA GLY A 420 -6.82 3.99 -8.02
C GLY A 420 -7.78 4.03 -6.83
N TYR A 421 -8.45 5.15 -6.62
CA TYR A 421 -9.24 5.39 -5.41
C TYR A 421 -10.47 4.48 -5.29
N GLU A 422 -11.04 3.98 -6.38
CA GLU A 422 -12.16 3.04 -6.39
C GLU A 422 -11.84 1.74 -5.65
N GLY A 423 -10.66 1.16 -5.84
CA GLY A 423 -10.18 0.01 -5.08
C GLY A 423 -9.73 0.40 -3.68
N ARG A 424 -9.09 1.57 -3.55
CA ARG A 424 -8.56 2.07 -2.27
C ARG A 424 -9.65 2.38 -1.24
N CYS A 425 -10.85 2.74 -1.69
CA CYS A 425 -11.97 3.13 -0.83
C CYS A 425 -13.13 2.11 -0.86
N ALA A 426 -12.95 0.98 -1.50
CA ALA A 426 -13.96 -0.08 -1.56
C ALA A 426 -14.28 -0.65 -0.18
N ALA A 427 -15.48 -1.20 -0.02
CA ALA A 427 -15.80 -2.02 1.15
C ALA A 427 -14.87 -3.24 1.18
N PRO A 428 -14.35 -3.64 2.35
CA PRO A 428 -13.39 -4.73 2.44
C PRO A 428 -14.01 -6.06 1.96
N SER A 429 -13.21 -6.88 1.26
CA SER A 429 -13.53 -8.28 1.02
C SER A 429 -13.72 -9.02 2.35
N ASN A 430 -14.26 -10.23 2.33
CA ASN A 430 -14.34 -11.02 3.55
C ASN A 430 -12.96 -11.25 4.17
N TYR A 431 -11.96 -11.54 3.32
CA TYR A 431 -10.57 -11.70 3.77
C TYR A 431 -10.05 -10.44 4.50
N ASP A 432 -10.14 -9.27 3.87
CA ASP A 432 -9.70 -8.02 4.52
C ASP A 432 -10.57 -7.64 5.73
N ALA A 433 -11.87 -7.97 5.73
CA ALA A 433 -12.73 -7.74 6.88
C ALA A 433 -12.27 -8.56 8.09
N ASP A 434 -11.98 -9.85 7.90
CA ASP A 434 -11.50 -10.78 8.92
C ASP A 434 -10.09 -10.39 9.40
N TYR A 435 -9.20 -10.09 8.44
CA TYR A 435 -7.82 -9.73 8.71
C TYR A 435 -7.70 -8.42 9.48
N CYS A 436 -8.39 -7.37 9.02
CA CYS A 436 -8.38 -6.05 9.66
C CYS A 436 -8.98 -6.10 11.08
N TYR A 437 -10.10 -6.78 11.25
CA TYR A 437 -10.70 -6.95 12.56
C TYR A 437 -9.75 -7.70 13.50
N SER A 438 -9.11 -8.77 13.01
CA SER A 438 -8.11 -9.54 13.77
C SER A 438 -6.89 -8.68 14.14
N LEU A 439 -6.39 -7.82 13.23
CA LEU A 439 -5.29 -6.89 13.53
C LEU A 439 -5.65 -5.91 14.65
N GLY A 440 -6.84 -5.32 14.60
CA GLY A 440 -7.32 -4.39 15.62
C GLY A 440 -7.50 -5.07 16.98
N TYR A 441 -8.12 -6.25 16.99
CA TYR A 441 -8.28 -7.05 18.22
C TYR A 441 -6.90 -7.45 18.79
N THR A 442 -5.96 -7.87 17.94
CA THR A 442 -4.58 -8.19 18.32
C THR A 442 -3.85 -6.98 18.92
N ALA A 443 -4.06 -5.77 18.37
CA ALA A 443 -3.52 -4.55 18.96
C ALA A 443 -4.02 -4.34 20.41
N SER A 444 -5.29 -4.63 20.70
CA SER A 444 -5.81 -4.59 22.08
C SER A 444 -5.10 -5.61 23.00
N CYS A 445 -4.76 -6.78 22.47
CA CYS A 445 -4.00 -7.80 23.21
C CYS A 445 -2.56 -7.37 23.49
N LEU A 446 -1.90 -6.69 22.53
CA LEU A 446 -0.57 -6.10 22.72
C LEU A 446 -0.60 -5.02 23.82
N ILE A 447 -1.62 -4.16 23.83
CA ILE A 447 -1.85 -3.16 24.87
C ILE A 447 -2.01 -3.86 26.23
N ALA A 448 -2.89 -4.84 26.31
CA ALA A 448 -3.13 -5.61 27.55
C ALA A 448 -1.88 -6.32 28.09
N ALA A 449 -0.97 -6.72 27.18
CA ALA A 449 0.32 -7.32 27.51
C ALA A 449 1.42 -6.29 27.85
N GLY A 450 1.11 -4.99 27.89
CA GLY A 450 2.07 -3.92 28.22
C GLY A 450 3.11 -3.65 27.13
N LYS A 451 2.87 -4.08 25.89
CA LYS A 451 3.83 -3.91 24.79
C LYS A 451 3.77 -2.49 24.20
N THR A 452 4.91 -1.96 23.75
CA THR A 452 5.03 -0.66 23.05
C THR A 452 6.12 -0.73 22.00
N GLY A 453 6.00 0.02 20.89
CA GLY A 453 6.92 -0.08 19.75
C GLY A 453 6.71 -1.34 18.90
N TYR A 454 5.55 -1.97 19.05
CA TYR A 454 5.15 -3.16 18.28
C TYR A 454 4.17 -2.80 17.16
N MET A 455 4.19 -3.61 16.12
CA MET A 455 3.16 -3.66 15.08
C MET A 455 2.34 -4.94 15.28
N SER A 456 1.01 -4.84 15.20
CA SER A 456 0.15 -6.03 15.26
C SER A 456 0.37 -6.92 14.04
N SER A 457 0.36 -8.22 14.23
CA SER A 457 0.66 -9.23 13.23
C SER A 457 -0.36 -10.35 13.28
N VAL A 458 -0.79 -10.81 12.11
CA VAL A 458 -1.61 -12.00 11.93
C VAL A 458 -0.98 -12.82 10.80
N ARG A 459 -0.67 -14.08 11.07
CA ARG A 459 0.05 -15.01 10.18
C ARG A 459 -0.77 -16.24 9.86
N ASN A 460 -0.26 -17.09 8.97
CA ASN A 460 -0.92 -18.30 8.46
C ASN A 460 -2.23 -17.95 7.74
N THR A 461 -2.23 -16.84 7.02
CA THR A 461 -3.44 -16.20 6.47
C THR A 461 -4.00 -16.88 5.22
N THR A 462 -3.31 -17.90 4.68
CA THR A 462 -3.85 -18.80 3.64
C THR A 462 -4.71 -19.93 4.22
N ALA A 463 -4.62 -20.16 5.54
CA ALA A 463 -5.50 -21.10 6.24
C ALA A 463 -6.84 -20.43 6.61
N PRO A 464 -7.87 -21.21 7.02
CA PRO A 464 -9.08 -20.65 7.63
C PRO A 464 -8.77 -19.73 8.81
N ALA A 465 -9.55 -18.65 8.99
CA ALA A 465 -9.24 -17.58 9.95
C ALA A 465 -9.12 -18.03 11.41
N ASP A 466 -9.79 -19.11 11.80
CA ASP A 466 -9.67 -19.71 13.14
C ASP A 466 -8.29 -20.36 13.39
N GLN A 467 -7.55 -20.67 12.32
CA GLN A 467 -6.18 -21.21 12.37
C GLN A 467 -5.10 -20.12 12.24
N TRP A 468 -5.49 -18.85 12.03
CA TRP A 468 -4.54 -17.75 11.98
C TRP A 468 -3.82 -17.57 13.33
N ILE A 469 -2.61 -17.02 13.26
CA ILE A 469 -1.74 -16.81 14.41
C ILE A 469 -1.64 -15.32 14.68
N ALA A 470 -2.30 -14.86 15.75
CA ALA A 470 -2.23 -13.49 16.20
C ALA A 470 -0.95 -13.23 17.01
N GLY A 471 -0.34 -12.08 16.83
CA GLY A 471 0.88 -11.69 17.52
C GLY A 471 1.29 -10.25 17.31
N GLY A 472 2.55 -9.98 17.55
CA GLY A 472 3.14 -8.66 17.32
C GLY A 472 4.63 -8.75 17.10
N ILE A 473 5.15 -7.78 16.34
CA ILE A 473 6.57 -7.67 16.05
C ILE A 473 7.09 -6.29 16.44
N PRO A 474 8.32 -6.18 16.95
CA PRO A 474 8.96 -4.89 17.11
C PRO A 474 9.09 -4.21 15.74
N VAL A 475 8.67 -2.94 15.64
CA VAL A 475 8.74 -2.22 14.35
C VAL A 475 10.19 -2.11 13.88
N THR A 476 11.14 -2.01 14.80
CA THR A 476 12.57 -1.91 14.50
C THR A 476 13.13 -3.10 13.72
N MET A 477 12.50 -4.30 13.79
CA MET A 477 12.96 -5.44 12.99
C MET A 477 12.76 -5.26 11.49
N MET A 478 11.91 -4.33 11.09
CA MET A 478 11.65 -4.03 9.67
C MET A 478 12.47 -2.86 9.14
N MET A 479 13.34 -2.26 9.95
CA MET A 479 14.01 -1.00 9.63
C MET A 479 15.40 -1.17 9.01
N ASN A 480 15.77 -0.17 8.21
CA ASN A 480 17.11 0.14 7.73
C ASN A 480 17.30 1.67 7.73
N MET A 481 18.48 2.13 7.37
CA MET A 481 18.78 3.55 7.17
C MET A 481 18.71 3.90 5.69
N GLU A 482 17.94 4.94 5.35
CA GLU A 482 17.88 5.49 3.99
C GLU A 482 18.20 6.98 3.96
N LYS A 483 18.85 7.41 2.88
CA LYS A 483 19.09 8.84 2.66
C LYS A 483 17.80 9.51 2.18
N ARG A 484 17.22 10.37 3.02
CA ARG A 484 16.03 11.18 2.71
C ARG A 484 16.32 12.66 2.98
N HIS A 485 16.05 13.51 2.01
CA HIS A 485 16.34 14.96 2.09
C HIS A 485 17.80 15.28 2.49
N GLY A 486 18.74 14.45 2.02
CA GLY A 486 20.17 14.64 2.32
C GLY A 486 20.64 14.06 3.66
N GLU A 487 19.76 13.60 4.54
CA GLU A 487 20.05 12.99 5.83
C GLU A 487 19.75 11.50 5.85
N MET A 488 20.52 10.73 6.63
CA MET A 488 20.23 9.32 6.90
C MET A 488 19.09 9.23 7.94
N LYS A 489 18.00 8.58 7.56
CA LYS A 489 16.80 8.41 8.43
C LYS A 489 16.41 6.94 8.55
N PRO A 490 15.94 6.50 9.72
CA PRO A 490 15.39 5.17 9.89
C PRO A 490 14.05 5.07 9.13
N VAL A 491 13.89 4.02 8.38
CA VAL A 491 12.67 3.71 7.61
C VAL A 491 12.37 2.23 7.65
N ILE A 492 11.11 1.86 7.54
CA ILE A 492 10.73 0.46 7.28
C ILE A 492 11.14 0.13 5.85
N GLN A 493 11.90 -0.95 5.68
CA GLN A 493 12.32 -1.43 4.36
C GLN A 493 11.10 -1.92 3.58
N LYS A 494 10.96 -1.44 2.35
CA LYS A 494 9.88 -1.86 1.45
C LYS A 494 10.18 -3.23 0.85
N ALA A 495 9.16 -4.08 0.82
CA ALA A 495 9.24 -5.37 0.16
C ALA A 495 8.89 -5.21 -1.32
N LEU A 496 9.88 -5.36 -2.19
CA LEU A 496 9.71 -5.36 -3.64
C LEU A 496 9.23 -6.74 -4.14
N VAL A 497 8.73 -6.79 -5.38
CA VAL A 497 8.45 -8.07 -6.03
C VAL A 497 9.75 -8.85 -6.18
N LYS A 498 9.79 -10.06 -5.61
CA LYS A 498 10.94 -10.97 -5.76
C LYS A 498 10.87 -11.66 -7.11
N LEU A 499 11.83 -11.38 -8.00
CA LEU A 499 11.87 -11.97 -9.35
C LEU A 499 12.22 -13.46 -9.33
N ASP A 500 12.79 -13.96 -8.23
CA ASP A 500 12.99 -15.38 -7.94
C ASP A 500 11.84 -16.01 -7.13
N GLY A 501 10.83 -15.21 -6.75
CA GLY A 501 9.67 -15.66 -5.97
C GLY A 501 8.64 -16.43 -6.81
N ALA A 502 7.84 -17.26 -6.15
CA ALA A 502 6.85 -18.11 -6.80
C ALA A 502 5.79 -17.30 -7.61
N PRO A 503 5.26 -16.16 -7.14
CA PRO A 503 4.30 -15.37 -7.91
C PRO A 503 4.88 -14.88 -9.24
N PHE A 504 6.07 -14.27 -9.22
CA PHE A 504 6.72 -13.80 -10.45
C PHE A 504 7.09 -14.95 -11.39
N LYS A 505 7.65 -16.05 -10.86
CA LYS A 505 7.94 -17.25 -11.67
C LYS A 505 6.71 -17.81 -12.36
N LYS A 506 5.57 -17.84 -11.67
CA LYS A 506 4.30 -18.27 -12.27
C LYS A 506 3.88 -17.34 -13.40
N PHE A 507 3.96 -16.02 -13.20
CA PHE A 507 3.70 -15.03 -14.24
C PHE A 507 4.66 -15.19 -15.42
N ALA A 508 5.98 -15.21 -15.16
CA ALA A 508 7.01 -15.29 -16.19
C ALA A 508 6.90 -16.56 -17.06
N ALA A 509 6.48 -17.68 -16.48
CA ALA A 509 6.28 -18.94 -17.20
C ALA A 509 5.09 -18.92 -18.17
N ASN A 510 4.14 -18.01 -18.00
CA ASN A 510 2.90 -17.98 -18.78
C ASN A 510 2.75 -16.71 -19.66
N ARG A 511 3.46 -15.64 -19.35
CA ARG A 511 3.26 -14.33 -20.00
C ARG A 511 3.44 -14.34 -21.52
N ASP A 512 4.35 -15.15 -22.06
CA ASP A 512 4.60 -15.23 -23.50
C ASP A 512 3.41 -15.88 -24.24
N GLU A 513 2.78 -16.87 -23.62
CA GLU A 513 1.52 -17.46 -24.11
C GLU A 513 0.39 -16.43 -24.02
N TRP A 514 0.22 -15.77 -22.85
CA TRP A 514 -0.82 -14.75 -22.67
C TRP A 514 -0.65 -13.57 -23.63
N ALA A 515 0.59 -13.21 -23.94
CA ALA A 515 0.89 -12.14 -24.89
C ALA A 515 0.27 -12.43 -26.27
N MET A 516 0.28 -13.68 -26.71
CA MET A 516 -0.13 -14.07 -28.06
C MET A 516 -1.57 -14.57 -28.14
N THR A 517 -2.14 -15.00 -27.00
CA THR A 517 -3.49 -15.59 -26.95
C THR A 517 -4.53 -14.58 -26.44
N THR A 518 -5.80 -14.98 -26.48
CA THR A 518 -6.91 -14.26 -25.83
C THR A 518 -7.49 -15.17 -24.73
N SER A 519 -6.61 -15.59 -23.82
CA SER A 519 -6.91 -16.48 -22.71
C SER A 519 -7.32 -15.72 -21.43
N TYR A 520 -8.05 -14.62 -21.60
CA TYR A 520 -8.50 -13.77 -20.51
C TYR A 520 -9.34 -14.53 -19.47
N VAL A 521 -9.08 -14.24 -18.21
CA VAL A 521 -9.92 -14.67 -17.08
C VAL A 521 -10.77 -13.48 -16.63
N TYR A 522 -12.04 -13.74 -16.40
CA TYR A 522 -13.02 -12.75 -15.96
C TYR A 522 -13.43 -13.05 -14.52
N PRO A 523 -12.77 -12.48 -13.51
CA PRO A 523 -13.01 -12.84 -12.11
C PRO A 523 -14.44 -12.53 -11.64
N GLY A 524 -15.07 -11.50 -12.22
CA GLY A 524 -16.37 -11.01 -11.76
C GLY A 524 -16.26 -10.14 -10.51
N PRO A 525 -17.39 -9.69 -9.94
CA PRO A 525 -17.40 -8.81 -8.78
C PRO A 525 -16.92 -9.52 -7.51
N ILE A 526 -16.46 -8.73 -6.53
CA ILE A 526 -16.13 -9.24 -5.19
C ILE A 526 -17.35 -9.97 -4.64
N GLN A 527 -17.13 -11.20 -4.19
CA GLN A 527 -18.15 -12.05 -3.63
C GLN A 527 -18.10 -12.01 -2.10
N TYR A 528 -19.18 -11.60 -1.47
CA TYR A 528 -19.28 -11.54 0.01
C TYR A 528 -20.02 -12.74 0.61
N PHE A 529 -20.82 -13.42 -0.19
CA PHE A 529 -21.64 -14.57 0.21
C PHE A 529 -21.49 -15.70 -0.79
N GLY A 530 -21.37 -16.94 -0.28
CA GLY A 530 -21.24 -18.11 -1.13
C GLY A 530 -20.20 -19.10 -0.62
N PRO A 531 -19.67 -19.96 -1.51
CA PRO A 531 -18.61 -20.91 -1.16
C PRO A 531 -17.35 -20.21 -0.65
N THR A 532 -16.70 -20.80 0.35
CA THR A 532 -15.45 -20.29 0.96
C THR A 532 -14.36 -20.05 -0.08
N GLU A 533 -14.25 -20.92 -1.07
CA GLU A 533 -13.26 -20.84 -2.15
C GLU A 533 -13.44 -19.59 -3.03
N VAL A 534 -14.59 -18.95 -2.97
CA VAL A 534 -14.89 -17.71 -3.72
C VAL A 534 -14.85 -16.49 -2.82
N CYS A 535 -15.38 -16.59 -1.59
CA CYS A 535 -15.61 -15.45 -0.71
C CYS A 535 -14.42 -15.13 0.20
N ASP A 536 -13.70 -16.17 0.65
CA ASP A 536 -12.76 -16.07 1.76
C ASP A 536 -11.30 -16.31 1.32
N GLU A 537 -11.06 -16.71 0.07
CA GLU A 537 -9.72 -16.94 -0.46
C GLU A 537 -8.87 -15.65 -0.47
N PRO A 538 -7.62 -15.70 0.00
CA PRO A 538 -6.70 -14.57 -0.12
C PRO A 538 -6.17 -14.41 -1.53
N THR A 539 -5.33 -13.39 -1.76
CA THR A 539 -4.70 -13.14 -3.05
C THR A 539 -3.91 -14.33 -3.58
N LYS A 540 -3.84 -14.48 -4.91
CA LYS A 540 -3.06 -15.53 -5.57
C LYS A 540 -1.56 -15.45 -5.25
N THR A 541 -1.04 -14.24 -5.14
CA THR A 541 0.36 -14.03 -4.74
C THR A 541 0.63 -14.62 -3.37
N LEU A 542 -0.23 -14.35 -2.38
CA LEU A 542 -0.08 -14.89 -1.05
C LEU A 542 -0.23 -16.42 -1.04
N GLN A 543 -1.21 -16.96 -1.76
CA GLN A 543 -1.36 -18.41 -1.91
C GLN A 543 -0.09 -19.07 -2.50
N LEU A 544 0.46 -18.47 -3.56
CA LEU A 544 1.67 -18.98 -4.23
C LEU A 544 2.94 -18.85 -3.37
N GLU A 545 3.06 -17.76 -2.61
CA GLU A 545 4.19 -17.55 -1.70
C GLU A 545 4.19 -18.58 -0.55
N GLN A 546 3.03 -19.01 -0.10
CA GLN A 546 2.88 -19.94 1.01
C GLN A 546 2.69 -21.39 0.59
N ALA A 547 2.58 -21.68 -0.71
CA ALA A 547 2.55 -23.05 -1.20
C ALA A 547 3.87 -23.76 -0.88
N LYS A 548 3.77 -24.86 -0.16
CA LYS A 548 4.93 -25.69 0.24
C LYS A 548 5.34 -26.66 -0.87
#